data_fcbfa2b3b90c0940a30a4b9c2d97b2c1
#
_entry.id   fcbfa2b3b90c0940a30a4b9c2d97b2c1
#
_cell.length_a   1.000
_cell.length_b   1.000
_cell.length_c   1.000
_cell.angle_alpha   90.00
_cell.angle_beta   90.00
_cell.angle_gamma   90.00
#
_symmetry.space_group_name_H-M   'P 1'
#
loop_
_entity.id
_entity.type
_entity.pdbx_description
1 polymer ?
#
loop_
_entity_poly.entity_id
_entity_poly.type
_entity_poly.pdbx_seq_one_letter_code
_entity_poly.pdbx_strand_id
1 'polypeptide(L)'
;GFRERRALLPDFRRRAEALYGLPDGEGLAVSLVRNQPWSGYNWYDGGRRSRVDLNTDLPIRAADLLFVLPHETYPGHHLEHAWHEAHLVDGLGRMEASVLGINTPECLLSEGLADLGVAGAQRGARAADRVHDLKGILAR
;
A
#
# COMPACT_ATOMS: atom_id res chain seq x y z
N GLY A 1 5.97 17.55 -5.59
CA GLY A 1 7.33 17.01 -5.65
C GLY A 1 7.61 15.84 -4.69
N PHE A 2 8.87 15.51 -4.48
CA PHE A 2 9.32 14.40 -3.61
C PHE A 2 8.89 14.55 -2.14
N ARG A 3 8.88 15.77 -1.62
CA ARG A 3 8.44 16.07 -0.24
C ARG A 3 6.95 15.74 -0.03
N GLU A 4 6.12 16.03 -1.02
CA GLU A 4 4.68 15.72 -0.98
C GLU A 4 4.43 14.21 -1.01
N ARG A 5 5.20 13.45 -1.79
CA ARG A 5 5.12 11.98 -1.86
C ARG A 5 5.46 11.32 -0.53
N ARG A 6 6.48 11.85 0.16
CA ARG A 6 6.88 11.37 1.49
C ARG A 6 5.87 11.69 2.58
N ALA A 7 5.05 12.74 2.39
CA ALA A 7 3.98 13.12 3.32
C ALA A 7 2.72 12.22 3.18
N LEU A 8 2.47 11.65 1.99
CA LEU A 8 1.31 10.79 1.74
C LEU A 8 1.42 9.39 2.40
N LEU A 9 2.62 8.83 2.45
CA LEU A 9 2.82 7.48 2.96
C LEU A 9 2.41 7.30 4.43
N PRO A 10 2.77 8.20 5.36
CA PRO A 10 2.28 8.13 6.74
C PRO A 10 0.77 8.23 6.86
N ASP A 11 0.11 8.97 5.98
CA ASP A 11 -1.35 9.07 5.97
C ASP A 11 -2.00 7.77 5.51
N PHE A 12 -1.50 7.16 4.44
CA PHE A 12 -1.97 5.84 3.98
C PHE A 12 -1.73 4.76 5.04
N ARG A 13 -0.55 4.74 5.67
CA ARG A 13 -0.25 3.81 6.76
C ARG A 13 -1.23 3.94 7.91
N ARG A 14 -1.47 5.16 8.41
CA ARG A 14 -2.42 5.43 9.49
C ARG A 14 -3.85 4.97 9.16
N ARG A 15 -4.30 5.21 7.92
CA ARG A 15 -5.62 4.77 7.45
C ARG A 15 -5.71 3.26 7.35
N ALA A 16 -4.69 2.61 6.83
CA ALA A 16 -4.61 1.16 6.76
C ALA A 16 -4.60 0.53 8.15
N GLU A 17 -3.83 1.09 9.09
CA GLU A 17 -3.81 0.68 10.49
C GLU A 17 -5.20 0.76 11.15
N ALA A 18 -5.93 1.85 10.92
CA ALA A 18 -7.28 2.03 11.45
C ALA A 18 -8.31 1.06 10.88
N LEU A 19 -8.16 0.64 9.61
CA LEU A 19 -9.11 -0.23 8.92
C LEU A 19 -8.79 -1.72 9.07
N TYR A 20 -7.51 -2.08 9.03
CA TYR A 20 -7.05 -3.47 8.90
C TYR A 20 -6.08 -3.90 10.00
N GLY A 21 -5.62 -2.96 10.83
CA GLY A 21 -4.47 -3.19 11.71
C GLY A 21 -3.15 -3.32 10.94
N LEU A 22 -2.07 -3.43 11.68
CA LEU A 22 -0.74 -3.70 11.12
C LEU A 22 -0.13 -4.89 11.88
N PRO A 23 0.50 -5.85 11.19
CA PRO A 23 1.20 -6.93 11.87
C PRO A 23 2.44 -6.41 12.58
N ASP A 24 2.77 -7.01 13.72
CA ASP A 24 3.92 -6.62 14.52
C ASP A 24 5.22 -6.71 13.73
N GLY A 25 6.06 -5.69 13.81
CA GLY A 25 7.38 -5.66 13.17
C GLY A 25 7.36 -5.37 11.66
N GLU A 26 6.18 -5.03 11.09
CA GLU A 26 6.12 -4.61 9.68
C GLU A 26 7.02 -3.41 9.41
N GLY A 27 7.55 -3.32 8.21
CA GLY A 27 8.42 -2.22 7.83
C GLY A 27 8.49 -2.02 6.32
N LEU A 28 8.58 -0.76 5.91
CA LEU A 28 8.57 -0.37 4.51
C LEU A 28 9.64 0.68 4.22
N ALA A 29 10.41 0.45 3.15
CA ALA A 29 11.31 1.43 2.57
C ALA A 29 10.83 1.81 1.16
N VAL A 30 10.81 3.10 0.83
CA VAL A 30 10.43 3.59 -0.51
C VAL A 30 11.61 4.30 -1.15
N SER A 31 11.95 3.91 -2.37
CA SER A 31 13.04 4.45 -3.19
C SER A 31 12.51 5.03 -4.51
N LEU A 32 13.25 5.96 -5.06
CA LEU A 32 13.01 6.46 -6.42
C LEU A 32 14.06 5.87 -7.36
N VAL A 33 13.59 5.28 -8.44
CA VAL A 33 14.43 4.62 -9.45
C VAL A 33 14.17 5.19 -10.84
N ARG A 34 15.03 4.83 -11.78
CA ARG A 34 14.94 5.17 -13.21
C ARG A 34 15.25 3.96 -14.06
N ASN A 35 14.96 4.06 -15.37
CA ASN A 35 15.24 3.04 -16.37
C ASN A 35 14.59 1.68 -16.03
N GLN A 36 13.34 1.72 -15.54
CA GLN A 36 12.57 0.53 -15.23
C GLN A 36 11.37 0.41 -16.19
N PRO A 37 10.95 -0.82 -16.54
CA PRO A 37 9.80 -1.04 -17.44
C PRO A 37 8.43 -0.86 -16.75
N TRP A 38 8.41 -0.63 -15.44
CA TRP A 38 7.21 -0.49 -14.61
C TRP A 38 7.16 0.90 -13.93
N SER A 39 6.00 1.31 -13.44
CA SER A 39 5.78 2.58 -12.73
C SER A 39 6.05 2.49 -11.23
N GLY A 40 5.72 1.37 -10.62
CA GLY A 40 6.01 1.00 -9.24
C GLY A 40 6.24 -0.49 -9.13
N TYR A 41 6.93 -0.92 -8.09
CA TYR A 41 7.15 -2.33 -7.81
C TYR A 41 7.40 -2.55 -6.30
N ASN A 42 6.74 -3.57 -5.74
CA ASN A 42 6.97 -4.01 -4.37
C ASN A 42 7.90 -5.23 -4.37
N TRP A 43 9.01 -5.10 -3.67
CA TRP A 43 9.93 -6.19 -3.34
C TRP A 43 9.65 -6.64 -1.91
N TYR A 44 8.98 -7.77 -1.75
CA TYR A 44 8.76 -8.34 -0.44
C TYR A 44 10.00 -9.13 0.00
N ASP A 45 10.67 -8.66 1.05
CA ASP A 45 11.94 -9.24 1.53
C ASP A 45 11.74 -10.32 2.60
N GLY A 46 10.49 -10.60 3.00
CA GLY A 46 10.18 -11.45 4.15
C GLY A 46 10.34 -10.72 5.49
N GLY A 47 9.95 -11.36 6.58
CA GLY A 47 9.95 -10.75 7.90
C GLY A 47 9.05 -9.53 7.99
N ARG A 48 7.95 -9.51 7.23
CA ARG A 48 6.96 -8.41 7.14
C ARG A 48 7.57 -7.10 6.65
N ARG A 49 8.59 -7.18 5.80
CA ARG A 49 9.32 -6.03 5.26
C ARG A 49 9.23 -5.97 3.75
N SER A 50 9.04 -4.77 3.24
CA SER A 50 9.08 -4.50 1.81
C SER A 50 10.00 -3.33 1.47
N ARG A 51 10.53 -3.40 0.25
CA ARG A 51 11.10 -2.25 -0.47
C ARG A 51 10.19 -1.93 -1.64
N VAL A 52 9.82 -0.68 -1.78
CA VAL A 52 9.00 -0.21 -2.90
C VAL A 52 9.81 0.77 -3.73
N ASP A 53 9.95 0.45 -5.00
CA ASP A 53 10.60 1.30 -5.98
C ASP A 53 9.54 2.04 -6.82
N LEU A 54 9.68 3.35 -6.95
CA LEU A 54 8.83 4.19 -7.81
C LEU A 54 9.68 4.72 -8.97
N ASN A 55 9.30 4.37 -10.19
CA ASN A 55 9.98 4.85 -11.40
C ASN A 55 9.66 6.33 -11.65
N THR A 56 10.70 7.12 -11.88
CA THR A 56 10.59 8.57 -12.08
C THR A 56 10.83 9.03 -13.52
N ASP A 57 11.02 8.12 -14.46
CA ASP A 57 11.27 8.46 -15.86
C ASP A 57 10.02 8.94 -16.58
N LEU A 58 8.87 8.44 -16.18
CA LEU A 58 7.60 8.91 -16.71
C LEU A 58 7.09 10.08 -15.88
N PRO A 59 6.52 11.12 -16.50
CA PRO A 59 5.87 12.19 -15.76
C PRO A 59 4.67 11.60 -15.03
N ILE A 60 4.88 11.28 -13.74
CA ILE A 60 3.82 10.76 -12.88
C ILE A 60 2.91 11.92 -12.53
N ARG A 61 1.67 11.89 -13.02
CA ARG A 61 0.64 12.83 -12.58
C ARG A 61 0.30 12.56 -11.11
N ALA A 62 -0.12 13.58 -10.39
CA ALA A 62 -0.51 13.43 -8.98
C ALA A 62 -1.59 12.35 -8.77
N ALA A 63 -2.53 12.23 -9.72
CA ALA A 63 -3.57 11.20 -9.70
C ALA A 63 -3.00 9.78 -9.81
N ASP A 64 -2.02 9.57 -10.69
CA ASP A 64 -1.38 8.25 -10.86
C ASP A 64 -0.59 7.86 -9.60
N LEU A 65 0.04 8.84 -8.94
CA LEU A 65 0.73 8.59 -7.67
C LEU A 65 -0.24 8.23 -6.54
N LEU A 66 -1.42 8.85 -6.48
CA LEU A 66 -2.47 8.53 -5.51
C LEU A 66 -3.06 7.14 -5.71
N PHE A 67 -2.81 6.51 -6.85
CA PHE A 67 -3.16 5.11 -7.11
C PHE A 67 -1.96 4.19 -6.85
N VAL A 68 -0.82 4.42 -7.53
CA VAL A 68 0.34 3.51 -7.49
C VAL A 68 0.93 3.41 -6.08
N LEU A 69 1.08 4.53 -5.37
CA LEU A 69 1.68 4.49 -4.03
C LEU A 69 0.90 3.63 -3.04
N PRO A 70 -0.42 3.81 -2.82
CA PRO A 70 -1.16 2.93 -1.92
C PRO A 70 -1.30 1.49 -2.45
N HIS A 71 -1.29 1.27 -3.76
CA HIS A 71 -1.29 -0.06 -4.37
C HIS A 71 -0.04 -0.84 -3.98
N GLU A 72 1.14 -0.23 -4.08
CA GLU A 72 2.40 -0.88 -3.73
C GLU A 72 2.66 -0.92 -2.21
N THR A 73 2.03 -0.03 -1.43
CA THR A 73 2.33 0.14 0.00
C THR A 73 1.15 -0.20 0.89
N TYR A 74 0.45 0.82 1.43
CA TYR A 74 -0.69 0.73 2.33
C TYR A 74 -1.96 1.29 1.68
N PRO A 75 -3.03 0.50 1.59
CA PRO A 75 -3.24 -0.85 2.11
C PRO A 75 -2.97 -1.97 1.09
N GLY A 76 -2.16 -1.74 0.06
CA GLY A 76 -1.90 -2.66 -1.04
C GLY A 76 -0.89 -3.78 -0.71
N HIS A 77 -0.03 -4.08 -1.69
CA HIS A 77 0.85 -5.26 -1.66
C HIS A 77 1.68 -5.41 -0.39
N HIS A 78 2.27 -4.33 0.14
CA HIS A 78 3.06 -4.43 1.36
C HIS A 78 2.23 -4.98 2.53
N LEU A 79 1.07 -4.39 2.79
CA LEU A 79 0.24 -4.80 3.93
C LEU A 79 -0.37 -6.18 3.72
N GLU A 80 -0.78 -6.50 2.50
CA GLU A 80 -1.30 -7.82 2.14
C GLU A 80 -0.25 -8.91 2.39
N HIS A 81 0.97 -8.74 1.87
CA HIS A 81 2.07 -9.70 2.08
C HIS A 81 2.48 -9.83 3.55
N ALA A 82 2.51 -8.72 4.29
CA ALA A 82 2.85 -8.74 5.71
C ALA A 82 1.81 -9.52 6.54
N TRP A 83 0.51 -9.37 6.26
CA TRP A 83 -0.54 -10.16 6.89
C TRP A 83 -0.54 -11.61 6.42
N HIS A 84 -0.28 -11.86 5.14
CA HIS A 84 -0.15 -13.20 4.58
C HIS A 84 0.94 -13.98 5.32
N GLU A 85 2.13 -13.41 5.48
CA GLU A 85 3.23 -14.04 6.23
C GLU A 85 2.84 -14.23 7.70
N ALA A 86 2.33 -13.20 8.37
CA ALA A 86 1.98 -13.28 9.79
C ALA A 86 0.95 -14.37 10.10
N HIS A 87 -0.06 -14.54 9.24
CA HIS A 87 -1.11 -15.52 9.48
C HIS A 87 -0.79 -16.90 8.96
N LEU A 88 -0.31 -17.03 7.72
CA LEU A 88 -0.14 -18.33 7.08
C LEU A 88 1.21 -18.95 7.41
N VAL A 89 2.29 -18.19 7.32
CA VAL A 89 3.63 -18.72 7.56
C VAL A 89 3.88 -18.84 9.07
N ASP A 90 3.81 -17.72 9.78
CA ASP A 90 4.14 -17.68 11.21
C ASP A 90 3.03 -18.31 12.07
N GLY A 91 1.78 -18.01 11.77
CA GLY A 91 0.63 -18.45 12.56
C GLY A 91 0.25 -19.91 12.33
N LEU A 92 0.25 -20.36 11.07
CA LEU A 92 -0.19 -21.71 10.68
C LEU A 92 0.94 -22.64 10.26
N GLY A 93 2.20 -22.15 10.17
CA GLY A 93 3.36 -22.94 9.75
C GLY A 93 3.33 -23.35 8.27
N ARG A 94 2.55 -22.65 7.43
CA ARG A 94 2.39 -22.95 6.01
C ARG A 94 3.54 -22.35 5.20
N MET A 95 4.67 -23.05 5.18
CA MET A 95 5.90 -22.58 4.54
C MET A 95 5.75 -22.35 3.03
N GLU A 96 4.85 -23.10 2.37
CA GLU A 96 4.54 -22.92 0.94
C GLU A 96 3.99 -21.52 0.65
N ALA A 97 3.34 -20.87 1.63
CA ALA A 97 2.83 -19.52 1.51
C ALA A 97 3.92 -18.43 1.56
N SER A 98 5.17 -18.78 1.85
CA SER A 98 6.30 -17.84 1.75
C SER A 98 6.76 -17.59 0.31
N VAL A 99 6.27 -18.39 -0.65
CA VAL A 99 6.62 -18.25 -2.08
C VAL A 99 5.55 -17.45 -2.79
N LEU A 100 5.90 -16.22 -3.19
CA LEU A 100 5.02 -15.35 -3.95
C LEU A 100 5.30 -15.53 -5.45
N GLY A 101 4.42 -16.25 -6.14
CA GLY A 101 4.58 -16.56 -7.56
C GLY A 101 3.95 -15.49 -8.46
N ILE A 102 4.67 -15.05 -9.48
CA ILE A 102 4.12 -14.20 -10.54
C ILE A 102 3.30 -15.06 -11.51
N ASN A 103 2.20 -14.53 -12.04
CA ASN A 103 1.29 -15.23 -12.96
C ASN A 103 0.62 -16.48 -12.36
N THR A 104 0.33 -16.44 -11.09
CA THR A 104 -0.42 -17.48 -10.37
C THR A 104 -1.83 -16.98 -10.01
N PRO A 105 -2.76 -17.88 -9.64
CA PRO A 105 -4.06 -17.46 -9.08
C PRO A 105 -3.91 -16.58 -7.83
N GLU A 106 -2.91 -16.86 -7.00
CA GLU A 106 -2.58 -16.06 -5.81
C GLU A 106 -2.16 -14.64 -6.20
N CYS A 107 -1.36 -14.49 -7.26
CA CYS A 107 -0.97 -13.19 -7.79
C CYS A 107 -2.20 -12.39 -8.24
N LEU A 108 -3.16 -13.02 -8.92
CA LEU A 108 -4.41 -12.36 -9.32
C LEU A 108 -5.22 -11.88 -8.10
N LEU A 109 -5.27 -12.67 -7.04
CA LEU A 109 -5.93 -12.28 -5.79
C LEU A 109 -5.19 -11.11 -5.12
N SER A 110 -3.87 -11.14 -5.06
CA SER A 110 -3.04 -10.08 -4.50
C SER A 110 -3.26 -8.75 -5.24
N GLU A 111 -3.26 -8.76 -6.59
CA GLU A 111 -3.56 -7.58 -7.41
C GLU A 111 -4.97 -7.04 -7.11
N GLY A 112 -5.97 -7.93 -7.06
CA GLY A 112 -7.35 -7.55 -6.74
C GLY A 112 -7.50 -6.96 -5.34
N LEU A 113 -6.80 -7.50 -4.35
CA LEU A 113 -6.79 -6.99 -2.98
C LEU A 113 -6.11 -5.62 -2.89
N ALA A 114 -5.00 -5.42 -3.61
CA ALA A 114 -4.31 -4.13 -3.68
C ALA A 114 -5.24 -3.05 -4.27
N ASP A 115 -5.93 -3.33 -5.38
CA ASP A 115 -6.88 -2.42 -6.00
C ASP A 115 -8.08 -2.09 -5.10
N LEU A 116 -8.67 -3.09 -4.46
CA LEU A 116 -9.77 -2.90 -3.50
C LEU A 116 -9.32 -2.10 -2.28
N GLY A 117 -8.11 -2.32 -1.80
CA GLY A 117 -7.50 -1.58 -0.72
C GLY A 117 -7.37 -0.09 -1.05
N VAL A 118 -6.88 0.24 -2.25
CA VAL A 118 -6.81 1.62 -2.75
C VAL A 118 -8.19 2.26 -2.77
N ALA A 119 -9.19 1.57 -3.33
CA ALA A 119 -10.55 2.06 -3.40
C ALA A 119 -11.17 2.28 -1.99
N GLY A 120 -10.85 1.43 -1.02
CA GLY A 120 -11.26 1.56 0.38
C GLY A 120 -10.64 2.79 1.05
N ALA A 121 -9.32 2.95 0.92
CA ALA A 121 -8.59 4.08 1.48
C ALA A 121 -9.05 5.43 0.89
N GLN A 122 -9.34 5.49 -0.41
CA GLN A 122 -9.85 6.69 -1.08
C GLN A 122 -11.28 7.05 -0.64
N ARG A 123 -12.14 6.06 -0.42
CA ARG A 123 -13.51 6.30 0.09
C ARG A 123 -13.48 6.82 1.53
N GLY A 124 -12.62 6.26 2.37
CA GLY A 124 -12.40 6.75 3.73
C GLY A 124 -11.90 8.20 3.75
N ALA A 125 -11.02 8.58 2.84
CA ALA A 125 -10.54 9.96 2.67
C ALA A 125 -11.69 10.92 2.35
N ARG A 126 -12.49 10.60 1.33
CA ARG A 126 -13.64 11.45 0.91
C ARG A 126 -14.70 11.59 2.01
N ALA A 127 -14.90 10.56 2.83
CA ALA A 127 -15.81 10.62 3.97
C ALA A 127 -15.25 11.53 5.08
N ALA A 128 -13.96 11.45 5.37
CA ALA A 128 -13.30 12.31 6.35
C ALA A 128 -13.30 13.79 5.92
N ASP A 129 -13.04 14.06 4.64
CA ASP A 129 -13.08 15.40 4.07
C ASP A 129 -14.50 16.01 4.17
N ARG A 130 -15.54 15.23 3.87
CA ARG A 130 -16.94 15.68 4.03
C ARG A 130 -17.30 15.98 5.48
N VAL A 131 -16.82 15.20 6.44
CA VAL A 131 -17.05 15.46 7.88
C VAL A 131 -16.33 16.73 8.32
N HIS A 132 -15.13 16.97 7.82
CA HIS A 132 -14.39 18.20 8.09
C HIS A 132 -15.11 19.44 7.54
N ASP A 133 -15.61 19.36 6.30
CA ASP A 133 -16.38 20.43 5.67
C ASP A 133 -17.68 20.72 6.43
N LEU A 134 -18.42 19.68 6.87
CA LEU A 134 -19.63 19.85 7.67
C LEU A 134 -19.35 20.50 9.03
N LYS A 135 -18.25 20.14 9.70
CA LYS A 135 -17.84 20.81 10.95
C LYS A 135 -17.49 22.28 10.73
N GLY A 136 -16.85 22.62 9.60
CA GLY A 136 -16.56 23.99 9.22
C GLY A 136 -17.82 24.83 8.91
N ILE A 137 -18.88 24.22 8.39
CA ILE A 137 -20.16 24.86 8.12
C ILE A 137 -20.96 25.07 9.43
N LEU A 138 -20.95 24.12 10.35
CA LEU A 138 -21.68 24.19 11.61
C LEU A 138 -21.02 25.07 12.68
N ALA A 139 -19.75 25.45 12.48
CA ALA A 139 -18.98 26.33 13.37
C ALA A 139 -19.07 27.83 12.99
N ARG A 140 -19.87 28.19 11.97
CA ARG A 140 -20.16 29.57 11.55
C ARG A 140 -21.55 30.01 12.03
#